data_f4503546ce4eb9ce2f73a63e9ec2845a
#
_entry.id   f4503546ce4eb9ce2f73a63e9ec2845a
#
_cell.length_a   1.000
_cell.length_b   1.000
_cell.length_c   1.000
_cell.angle_alpha   90.00
_cell.angle_beta   90.00
_cell.angle_gamma   90.00
#
_symmetry.space_group_name_H-M   'P 1'
#
loop_
_entity.id
_entity.type
_entity.pdbx_description
1 polymer ?
#
loop_
_entity_poly.entity_id
_entity_poly.type
_entity_poly.pdbx_seq_one_letter_code
_entity_poly.pdbx_strand_id
1 'polypeptide(L)'
;MDCKKVLVETDGDIDKAIDLLREKGLASAEKKASRIASEGLVASYIHSGRIGVLVEVNSETDFVAKTDEFKDFVKDIAMQVAASNPEYLCEEDVPQEAIDKEKEVLIQQALNEGKPQHIAEKMVEGRMHKFYERVCLLDQPFIKDPSITVNDLLKDKIAKIGENIKIRRFVRYEVGEGLEKREEDFAAEVAKQMGK
;
A
#
# COMPACT_ATOMS: atom_id res chain seq x y z
N MET A 1 3.18 2.17 -29.90
CA MET A 1 3.72 1.17 -30.85
C MET A 1 3.87 -0.22 -30.24
N ASP A 2 3.98 -0.33 -28.92
CA ASP A 2 4.23 -1.63 -28.26
C ASP A 2 3.03 -2.58 -28.30
N CYS A 3 1.79 -2.10 -28.15
CA CYS A 3 0.60 -2.94 -28.29
C CYS A 3 0.52 -3.64 -29.66
N LYS A 4 0.88 -2.95 -30.76
CA LYS A 4 0.90 -3.55 -32.08
C LYS A 4 1.95 -4.66 -32.20
N LYS A 5 3.14 -4.43 -31.62
CA LYS A 5 4.22 -5.44 -31.63
C LYS A 5 3.79 -6.68 -30.87
N VAL A 6 3.22 -6.48 -29.67
CA VAL A 6 2.79 -7.58 -28.82
C VAL A 6 1.65 -8.37 -29.45
N LEU A 7 0.67 -7.70 -30.07
CA LEU A 7 -0.38 -8.39 -30.82
C LEU A 7 0.15 -9.23 -31.98
N VAL A 8 1.21 -8.76 -32.65
CA VAL A 8 1.88 -9.55 -33.71
C VAL A 8 2.64 -10.74 -33.11
N GLU A 9 3.31 -10.55 -31.94
CA GLU A 9 4.02 -11.63 -31.23
C GLU A 9 3.07 -12.72 -30.70
N THR A 10 1.82 -12.37 -30.43
CA THR A 10 0.79 -13.30 -29.91
C THR A 10 -0.20 -13.75 -30.97
N ASP A 11 0.11 -13.56 -32.25
CA ASP A 11 -0.73 -13.95 -33.39
C ASP A 11 -2.18 -13.42 -33.29
N GLY A 12 -2.36 -12.22 -32.69
CA GLY A 12 -3.65 -11.59 -32.51
C GLY A 12 -4.45 -12.06 -31.29
N ASP A 13 -3.89 -12.95 -30.47
CA ASP A 13 -4.50 -13.39 -29.20
C ASP A 13 -4.42 -12.24 -28.18
N ILE A 14 -5.60 -11.68 -27.85
CA ILE A 14 -5.70 -10.49 -27.01
C ILE A 14 -5.32 -10.79 -25.56
N ASP A 15 -5.72 -11.92 -25.01
CA ASP A 15 -5.44 -12.28 -23.62
C ASP A 15 -3.94 -12.50 -23.42
N LYS A 16 -3.29 -13.24 -24.29
CA LYS A 16 -1.82 -13.39 -24.28
C LYS A 16 -1.10 -12.08 -24.53
N ALA A 17 -1.66 -11.18 -25.34
CA ALA A 17 -1.08 -9.87 -25.58
C ALA A 17 -1.12 -9.00 -24.31
N ILE A 18 -2.19 -9.06 -23.54
CA ILE A 18 -2.33 -8.36 -22.27
C ILE A 18 -1.30 -8.87 -21.26
N ASP A 19 -1.19 -10.20 -21.09
CA ASP A 19 -0.21 -10.83 -20.21
C ASP A 19 1.21 -10.46 -20.58
N LEU A 20 1.55 -10.52 -21.87
CA LEU A 20 2.88 -10.16 -22.36
C LEU A 20 3.18 -8.67 -22.21
N LEU A 21 2.19 -7.79 -22.36
CA LEU A 21 2.34 -6.36 -22.08
C LEU A 21 2.61 -6.10 -20.61
N ARG A 22 1.91 -6.81 -19.72
CA ARG A 22 2.12 -6.72 -18.26
C ARG A 22 3.53 -7.17 -17.89
N GLU A 23 3.97 -8.32 -18.39
CA GLU A 23 5.33 -8.84 -18.16
C GLU A 23 6.43 -7.88 -18.65
N LYS A 24 6.29 -7.37 -19.90
CA LYS A 24 7.22 -6.37 -20.45
C LYS A 24 7.18 -5.06 -19.68
N GLY A 25 6.03 -4.66 -19.14
CA GLY A 25 5.84 -3.50 -18.28
C GLY A 25 6.61 -3.62 -16.99
N LEU A 26 6.48 -4.75 -16.29
CA LEU A 26 7.22 -5.05 -15.06
C LEU A 26 8.73 -5.01 -15.29
N ALA A 27 9.24 -5.69 -16.32
CA ALA A 27 10.67 -5.66 -16.67
C ALA A 27 11.17 -4.25 -17.04
N SER A 28 10.30 -3.41 -17.63
CA SER A 28 10.63 -2.01 -17.92
C SER A 28 10.68 -1.16 -16.64
N ALA A 29 9.78 -1.38 -15.68
CA ALA A 29 9.78 -0.70 -14.40
C ALA A 29 11.05 -1.01 -13.60
N GLU A 30 11.42 -2.28 -13.51
CA GLU A 30 12.66 -2.71 -12.84
C GLU A 30 13.92 -2.05 -13.40
N LYS A 31 14.05 -1.97 -14.73
CA LYS A 31 15.17 -1.28 -15.38
C LYS A 31 15.25 0.22 -15.06
N LYS A 32 14.12 0.84 -14.71
CA LYS A 32 14.07 2.27 -14.38
C LYS A 32 14.25 2.54 -12.87
N ALA A 33 14.08 1.53 -12.02
CA ALA A 33 14.11 1.69 -10.56
C ALA A 33 15.39 2.34 -10.02
N SER A 34 16.52 2.19 -10.72
CA SER A 34 17.81 2.80 -10.36
C SER A 34 17.99 4.26 -10.82
N ARG A 35 17.06 4.78 -11.64
CA ARG A 35 17.16 6.16 -12.13
C ARG A 35 16.81 7.15 -11.03
N ILE A 36 17.47 8.30 -11.06
CA ILE A 36 17.23 9.38 -10.08
C ILE A 36 15.84 9.96 -10.35
N ALA A 37 15.00 9.97 -9.32
CA ALA A 37 13.69 10.60 -9.30
C ALA A 37 13.69 11.63 -8.16
N SER A 38 14.00 12.90 -8.50
CA SER A 38 14.13 14.00 -7.52
C SER A 38 13.08 15.09 -7.72
N GLU A 39 12.38 15.07 -8.85
CA GLU A 39 11.20 15.88 -9.11
C GLU A 39 9.95 15.17 -8.57
N GLY A 40 8.76 15.72 -8.78
CA GLY A 40 7.51 15.10 -8.32
C GLY A 40 6.59 16.09 -7.65
N LEU A 41 5.74 15.60 -6.75
CA LEU A 41 4.89 16.47 -5.97
C LEU A 41 4.60 15.95 -4.55
N VAL A 42 4.27 16.88 -3.66
CA VAL A 42 3.67 16.59 -2.36
C VAL A 42 2.18 16.88 -2.46
N ALA A 43 1.35 15.90 -2.13
CA ALA A 43 -0.09 16.05 -2.11
C ALA A 43 -0.65 15.83 -0.71
N SER A 44 -1.81 16.44 -0.44
CA SER A 44 -2.59 16.23 0.77
C SER A 44 -3.94 15.62 0.46
N TYR A 45 -4.45 14.83 1.39
CA TYR A 45 -5.81 14.32 1.37
C TYR A 45 -6.44 14.44 2.74
N ILE A 46 -7.62 15.05 2.80
CA ILE A 46 -8.39 15.18 4.04
C ILE A 46 -9.69 14.41 3.89
N HIS A 47 -9.89 13.40 4.75
CA HIS A 47 -11.11 12.62 4.76
C HIS A 47 -12.04 13.09 5.88
N SER A 48 -13.17 13.66 5.49
CA SER A 48 -14.24 14.11 6.41
C SER A 48 -13.76 15.02 7.56
N GLY A 49 -12.64 15.74 7.36
CA GLY A 49 -12.04 16.57 8.41
C GLY A 49 -11.45 15.80 9.61
N ARG A 50 -11.41 14.47 9.54
CA ARG A 50 -10.95 13.60 10.64
C ARG A 50 -9.61 12.92 10.40
N ILE A 51 -9.32 12.58 9.14
CA ILE A 51 -8.06 11.95 8.75
C ILE A 51 -7.36 12.88 7.78
N GLY A 52 -6.11 13.22 8.05
CA GLY A 52 -5.26 14.02 7.20
C GLY A 52 -4.02 13.23 6.76
N VAL A 53 -3.71 13.28 5.47
CA VAL A 53 -2.53 12.63 4.88
C VAL A 53 -1.73 13.65 4.08
N LEU A 54 -0.39 13.57 4.20
CA LEU A 54 0.56 14.14 3.25
C LEU A 54 1.36 13.00 2.67
N VAL A 55 1.56 13.01 1.35
CA VAL A 55 2.38 12.04 0.64
C VAL A 55 3.34 12.73 -0.33
N GLU A 56 4.58 12.27 -0.39
CA GLU A 56 5.57 12.69 -1.39
C GLU A 56 5.78 11.56 -2.38
N VAL A 57 5.53 11.87 -3.66
CA VAL A 57 5.77 10.95 -4.78
C VAL A 57 6.69 11.64 -5.77
N ASN A 58 7.80 11.00 -6.10
CA ASN A 58 8.83 11.53 -6.97
C ASN A 58 8.76 10.93 -8.38
N SER A 59 9.18 11.73 -9.36
CA SER A 59 9.38 11.40 -10.77
C SER A 59 10.75 11.85 -11.26
N GLU A 60 11.18 11.42 -12.45
CA GLU A 60 12.46 11.86 -13.02
C GLU A 60 12.40 13.35 -13.43
N THR A 61 11.26 13.80 -13.97
CA THR A 61 11.08 15.17 -14.48
C THR A 61 9.85 15.88 -13.88
N ASP A 62 9.93 17.20 -13.85
CA ASP A 62 8.80 18.07 -13.46
C ASP A 62 7.65 18.06 -14.48
N PHE A 63 7.92 17.68 -15.72
CA PHE A 63 6.90 17.53 -16.77
C PHE A 63 5.92 16.42 -16.40
N VAL A 64 6.41 15.26 -15.96
CA VAL A 64 5.57 14.14 -15.50
C VAL A 64 4.76 14.55 -14.26
N ALA A 65 5.38 15.22 -13.30
CA ALA A 65 4.69 15.68 -12.09
C ALA A 65 3.49 16.62 -12.38
N LYS A 66 3.47 17.28 -13.52
CA LYS A 66 2.38 18.19 -13.93
C LYS A 66 1.23 17.48 -14.64
N THR A 67 1.40 16.24 -15.08
CA THR A 67 0.38 15.47 -15.81
C THR A 67 -0.78 15.08 -14.88
N ASP A 68 -1.98 15.03 -15.44
CA ASP A 68 -3.16 14.62 -14.67
C ASP A 68 -3.05 13.15 -14.25
N GLU A 69 -2.48 12.28 -15.09
CA GLU A 69 -2.26 10.89 -14.76
C GLU A 69 -1.36 10.70 -13.52
N PHE A 70 -0.28 11.48 -13.39
CA PHE A 70 0.58 11.44 -12.22
C PHE A 70 -0.14 12.01 -10.98
N LYS A 71 -0.85 13.13 -11.11
CA LYS A 71 -1.61 13.72 -10.01
C LYS A 71 -2.71 12.81 -9.50
N ASP A 72 -3.42 12.12 -10.38
CA ASP A 72 -4.44 11.13 -10.02
C ASP A 72 -3.82 9.96 -9.26
N PHE A 73 -2.68 9.45 -9.72
CA PHE A 73 -1.93 8.42 -9.01
C PHE A 73 -1.54 8.87 -7.60
N VAL A 74 -0.96 10.06 -7.45
CA VAL A 74 -0.56 10.59 -6.13
C VAL A 74 -1.77 10.76 -5.20
N LYS A 75 -2.90 11.21 -5.73
CA LYS A 75 -4.17 11.30 -4.99
C LYS A 75 -4.67 9.92 -4.55
N ASP A 76 -4.55 8.92 -5.40
CA ASP A 76 -4.93 7.54 -5.09
C ASP A 76 -4.08 6.97 -3.97
N ILE A 77 -2.77 7.23 -3.98
CA ILE A 77 -1.86 6.84 -2.89
C ILE A 77 -2.23 7.56 -1.57
N ALA A 78 -2.54 8.85 -1.63
CA ALA A 78 -2.96 9.58 -0.43
C ALA A 78 -4.28 9.03 0.16
N MET A 79 -5.24 8.64 -0.69
CA MET A 79 -6.47 7.97 -0.27
C MET A 79 -6.21 6.58 0.31
N GLN A 80 -5.30 5.80 -0.30
CA GLN A 80 -4.87 4.50 0.20
C GLN A 80 -4.33 4.63 1.63
N VAL A 81 -3.40 5.55 1.88
CA VAL A 81 -2.83 5.81 3.21
C VAL A 81 -3.91 6.20 4.21
N ALA A 82 -4.87 7.04 3.81
CA ALA A 82 -5.97 7.45 4.68
C ALA A 82 -6.86 6.27 5.09
N ALA A 83 -7.15 5.37 4.14
CA ALA A 83 -8.09 4.26 4.34
C ALA A 83 -7.46 3.07 5.07
N SER A 84 -6.22 2.70 4.71
CA SER A 84 -5.59 1.45 5.16
C SER A 84 -4.57 1.62 6.27
N ASN A 85 -4.24 2.87 6.65
CA ASN A 85 -3.34 3.21 7.75
C ASN A 85 -2.02 2.39 7.76
N PRO A 86 -1.22 2.40 6.69
CA PRO A 86 0.07 1.74 6.70
C PRO A 86 1.04 2.42 7.69
N GLU A 87 1.90 1.61 8.31
CA GLU A 87 2.93 2.10 9.23
C GLU A 87 4.27 2.33 8.52
N TYR A 88 4.53 1.53 7.48
CA TYR A 88 5.79 1.53 6.72
C TYR A 88 5.50 1.65 5.23
N LEU A 89 6.51 2.04 4.46
CA LEU A 89 6.39 2.09 3.01
C LEU A 89 6.50 0.69 2.39
N CYS A 90 7.53 -0.08 2.77
CA CYS A 90 7.84 -1.41 2.25
C CYS A 90 8.37 -2.32 3.37
N GLU A 91 8.58 -3.59 3.06
CA GLU A 91 9.07 -4.60 4.02
C GLU A 91 10.45 -4.23 4.60
N GLU A 92 11.31 -3.62 3.80
CA GLU A 92 12.66 -3.21 4.20
C GLU A 92 12.67 -2.09 5.27
N ASP A 93 11.58 -1.32 5.35
CA ASP A 93 11.43 -0.25 6.34
C ASP A 93 10.93 -0.77 7.70
N VAL A 94 10.48 -2.02 7.76
CA VAL A 94 9.96 -2.62 9.01
C VAL A 94 11.13 -2.92 9.95
N PRO A 95 11.15 -2.37 11.19
CA PRO A 95 12.20 -2.68 12.14
C PRO A 95 12.25 -4.17 12.48
N GLN A 96 13.46 -4.73 12.58
CA GLN A 96 13.67 -6.13 12.88
C GLN A 96 12.96 -6.55 14.18
N GLU A 97 12.92 -5.67 15.17
CA GLU A 97 12.22 -5.89 16.43
C GLU A 97 10.70 -6.11 16.24
N ALA A 98 10.06 -5.37 15.32
CA ALA A 98 8.65 -5.54 15.00
C ALA A 98 8.40 -6.87 14.28
N ILE A 99 9.30 -7.26 13.37
CA ILE A 99 9.26 -8.55 12.68
C ILE A 99 9.40 -9.70 13.68
N ASP A 100 10.36 -9.64 14.58
CA ASP A 100 10.63 -10.69 15.56
C ASP A 100 9.46 -10.84 16.53
N LYS A 101 8.90 -9.74 16.99
CA LYS A 101 7.71 -9.71 17.86
C LYS A 101 6.50 -10.34 17.18
N GLU A 102 6.24 -10.01 15.93
CA GLU A 102 5.11 -10.61 15.18
C GLU A 102 5.34 -12.12 14.97
N LYS A 103 6.56 -12.54 14.61
CA LYS A 103 6.90 -13.96 14.50
C LYS A 103 6.66 -14.71 15.80
N GLU A 104 7.07 -14.16 16.93
CA GLU A 104 6.84 -14.77 18.24
C GLU A 104 5.34 -14.94 18.53
N VAL A 105 4.53 -13.91 18.27
CA VAL A 105 3.07 -13.96 18.44
C VAL A 105 2.47 -15.05 17.55
N LEU A 106 2.87 -15.12 16.28
CA LEU A 106 2.37 -16.12 15.34
C LEU A 106 2.77 -17.55 15.72
N ILE A 107 3.99 -17.75 16.24
CA ILE A 107 4.45 -19.05 16.77
C ILE A 107 3.56 -19.46 17.96
N GLN A 108 3.35 -18.57 18.94
CA GLN A 108 2.52 -18.87 20.09
C GLN A 108 1.07 -19.18 19.70
N GLN A 109 0.51 -18.48 18.75
CA GLN A 109 -0.82 -18.80 18.22
C GLN A 109 -0.87 -20.21 17.63
N ALA A 110 0.11 -20.58 16.81
CA ALA A 110 0.16 -21.92 16.19
C ALA A 110 0.34 -23.02 17.23
N LEU A 111 1.16 -22.79 18.28
CA LEU A 111 1.32 -23.73 19.40
C LEU A 111 0.02 -23.89 20.18
N ASN A 112 -0.71 -22.80 20.44
CA ASN A 112 -2.02 -22.84 21.10
C ASN A 112 -3.09 -23.57 20.26
N GLU A 113 -2.95 -23.56 18.93
CA GLU A 113 -3.75 -24.38 18.01
C GLU A 113 -3.35 -25.88 18.03
N GLY A 114 -2.39 -26.27 18.87
CA GLY A 114 -1.92 -27.66 19.02
C GLY A 114 -0.94 -28.10 17.93
N LYS A 115 -0.32 -27.19 17.20
CA LYS A 115 0.67 -27.52 16.17
C LYS A 115 2.02 -27.79 16.83
N PRO A 116 2.78 -28.82 16.38
CA PRO A 116 4.17 -29.02 16.79
C PRO A 116 5.05 -27.83 16.40
N GLN A 117 6.08 -27.53 17.19
CA GLN A 117 6.93 -26.35 17.00
C GLN A 117 7.51 -26.21 15.59
N HIS A 118 8.03 -27.31 15.00
CA HIS A 118 8.60 -27.30 13.66
C HIS A 118 7.56 -27.00 12.54
N ILE A 119 6.27 -27.26 12.81
CA ILE A 119 5.18 -26.90 11.91
C ILE A 119 4.78 -25.45 12.14
N ALA A 120 4.75 -25.00 13.40
CA ALA A 120 4.47 -23.61 13.75
C ALA A 120 5.47 -22.66 13.06
N GLU A 121 6.76 -22.95 13.12
CA GLU A 121 7.82 -22.16 12.48
C GLU A 121 7.63 -22.03 10.95
N LYS A 122 7.29 -23.13 10.26
CA LYS A 122 6.98 -23.08 8.82
C LYS A 122 5.71 -22.32 8.49
N MET A 123 4.70 -22.39 9.34
CA MET A 123 3.45 -21.66 9.15
C MET A 123 3.65 -20.15 9.30
N VAL A 124 4.60 -19.75 10.16
CA VAL A 124 4.91 -18.33 10.37
C VAL A 124 5.41 -17.66 9.10
N GLU A 125 6.27 -18.31 8.31
CA GLU A 125 6.76 -17.75 7.04
C GLU A 125 5.61 -17.35 6.10
N GLY A 126 4.60 -18.22 5.96
CA GLY A 126 3.42 -17.92 5.16
C GLY A 126 2.47 -16.88 5.78
N ARG A 127 2.45 -16.77 7.12
CA ARG A 127 1.61 -15.80 7.82
C ARG A 127 2.24 -14.40 7.86
N MET A 128 3.56 -14.29 7.75
CA MET A 128 4.27 -13.00 7.69
C MET A 128 3.85 -12.15 6.50
N HIS A 129 3.49 -12.77 5.37
CA HIS A 129 2.95 -12.02 4.23
C HIS A 129 1.72 -11.18 4.62
N LYS A 130 0.79 -11.74 5.42
CA LYS A 130 -0.37 -10.98 5.91
C LYS A 130 -0.02 -9.87 6.88
N PHE A 131 1.09 -9.98 7.60
CA PHE A 131 1.61 -8.90 8.42
C PHE A 131 2.08 -7.74 7.53
N TYR A 132 2.89 -8.03 6.49
CA TYR A 132 3.34 -7.01 5.54
C TYR A 132 2.17 -6.38 4.79
N GLU A 133 1.20 -7.15 4.30
CA GLU A 133 -0.04 -6.62 3.71
C GLU A 133 -0.79 -5.64 4.63
N ARG A 134 -0.68 -5.81 5.95
CA ARG A 134 -1.34 -4.93 6.92
C ARG A 134 -0.56 -3.65 7.15
N VAL A 135 0.78 -3.72 7.29
CA VAL A 135 1.60 -2.61 7.77
C VAL A 135 2.38 -1.89 6.68
N CYS A 136 2.66 -2.51 5.53
CA CYS A 136 3.45 -1.94 4.45
C CYS A 136 2.56 -1.43 3.31
N LEU A 137 2.68 -0.16 2.98
CA LEU A 137 1.87 0.49 1.94
C LEU A 137 1.96 -0.24 0.59
N LEU A 138 3.17 -0.63 0.16
CA LEU A 138 3.39 -1.25 -1.14
C LEU A 138 2.77 -2.64 -1.26
N ASP A 139 2.64 -3.36 -0.14
CA ASP A 139 2.11 -4.72 -0.09
C ASP A 139 0.58 -4.76 0.09
N GLN A 140 -0.02 -3.63 0.47
CA GLN A 140 -1.46 -3.54 0.64
C GLN A 140 -2.22 -3.74 -0.67
N PRO A 141 -3.37 -4.45 -0.66
CA PRO A 141 -4.33 -4.42 -1.76
C PRO A 141 -4.79 -2.98 -2.04
N PHE A 142 -4.82 -2.59 -3.32
CA PHE A 142 -5.24 -1.24 -3.69
C PHE A 142 -6.73 -1.03 -3.44
N ILE A 143 -7.11 0.04 -2.73
CA ILE A 143 -8.49 0.29 -2.28
C ILE A 143 -9.52 0.39 -3.42
N LYS A 144 -9.11 0.79 -4.62
CA LYS A 144 -10.00 0.89 -5.78
C LYS A 144 -10.05 -0.39 -6.61
N ASP A 145 -9.03 -1.24 -6.49
CA ASP A 145 -8.93 -2.53 -7.16
C ASP A 145 -8.16 -3.51 -6.27
N PRO A 146 -8.83 -4.24 -5.36
CA PRO A 146 -8.17 -5.16 -4.44
C PRO A 146 -7.51 -6.38 -5.10
N SER A 147 -7.64 -6.55 -6.41
CA SER A 147 -6.98 -7.64 -7.16
C SER A 147 -5.50 -7.37 -7.42
N ILE A 148 -5.04 -6.14 -7.21
CA ILE A 148 -3.64 -5.73 -7.36
C ILE A 148 -3.13 -5.08 -6.08
N THR A 149 -1.81 -5.15 -5.86
CA THR A 149 -1.17 -4.42 -4.78
C THR A 149 -0.86 -2.97 -5.18
N VAL A 150 -0.58 -2.11 -4.20
CA VAL A 150 -0.08 -0.75 -4.46
C VAL A 150 1.23 -0.79 -5.25
N ASN A 151 2.09 -1.79 -5.00
CA ASN A 151 3.33 -2.00 -5.76
C ASN A 151 3.07 -2.36 -7.22
N ASP A 152 2.06 -3.21 -7.50
CA ASP A 152 1.66 -3.52 -8.87
C ASP A 152 1.16 -2.27 -9.59
N LEU A 153 0.32 -1.46 -8.93
CA LEU A 153 -0.13 -0.18 -9.45
C LEU A 153 1.02 0.77 -9.75
N LEU A 154 2.01 0.87 -8.85
CA LEU A 154 3.20 1.69 -9.05
C LEU A 154 4.00 1.24 -10.27
N LYS A 155 4.25 -0.06 -10.40
CA LYS A 155 4.98 -0.65 -11.55
C LYS A 155 4.25 -0.39 -12.87
N ASP A 156 2.92 -0.53 -12.86
CA ASP A 156 2.09 -0.23 -14.03
C ASP A 156 2.19 1.25 -14.45
N LYS A 157 2.17 2.16 -13.47
CA LYS A 157 2.37 3.60 -13.72
C LYS A 157 3.76 3.92 -14.27
N ILE A 158 4.81 3.31 -13.75
CA ILE A 158 6.18 3.43 -14.28
C ILE A 158 6.26 2.94 -15.73
N ALA A 159 5.61 1.80 -16.02
CA ALA A 159 5.57 1.25 -17.38
C ALA A 159 4.86 2.18 -18.36
N LYS A 160 3.70 2.71 -17.96
CA LYS A 160 2.83 3.54 -18.80
C LYS A 160 3.39 4.95 -19.03
N ILE A 161 3.85 5.61 -17.96
CA ILE A 161 4.41 6.96 -18.00
C ILE A 161 5.81 6.95 -18.64
N GLY A 162 6.58 5.89 -18.43
CA GLY A 162 7.90 5.72 -19.01
C GLY A 162 9.04 6.31 -18.20
N GLU A 163 8.77 6.87 -17.02
CA GLU A 163 9.75 7.37 -16.05
C GLU A 163 9.76 6.54 -14.77
N ASN A 164 10.86 6.60 -14.02
CA ASN A 164 10.90 6.09 -12.67
C ASN A 164 10.00 6.94 -11.76
N ILE A 165 9.15 6.28 -10.98
CA ILE A 165 8.26 6.89 -10.00
C ILE A 165 8.53 6.22 -8.66
N LYS A 166 8.65 7.01 -7.59
CA LYS A 166 8.86 6.51 -6.23
C LYS A 166 7.88 7.15 -5.26
N ILE A 167 7.14 6.36 -4.53
CA ILE A 167 6.48 6.82 -3.32
C ILE A 167 7.60 6.92 -2.28
N ARG A 168 7.92 8.14 -1.82
CA ARG A 168 9.08 8.36 -0.94
C ARG A 168 8.72 8.25 0.53
N ARG A 169 7.66 8.93 0.93
CA ARG A 169 7.21 9.00 2.32
C ARG A 169 5.79 9.50 2.41
N PHE A 170 5.16 9.22 3.52
CA PHE A 170 3.85 9.73 3.88
C PHE A 170 3.78 10.00 5.39
N VAL A 171 2.78 10.77 5.78
CA VAL A 171 2.37 10.93 7.17
C VAL A 171 0.86 10.97 7.23
N ARG A 172 0.29 10.34 8.24
CA ARG A 172 -1.14 10.29 8.50
C ARG A 172 -1.42 10.78 9.92
N TYR A 173 -2.47 11.57 10.06
CA TYR A 173 -3.01 12.00 11.34
C TYR A 173 -4.49 11.67 11.39
N GLU A 174 -4.95 11.24 12.55
CA GLU A 174 -6.36 11.02 12.82
C GLU A 174 -6.78 11.72 14.09
N VAL A 175 -7.94 12.37 14.06
CA VAL A 175 -8.47 13.09 15.22
C VAL A 175 -8.69 12.13 16.40
N GLY A 176 -8.03 12.40 17.50
CA GLY A 176 -8.14 11.61 18.73
C GLY A 176 -7.27 10.37 18.76
N GLU A 177 -6.35 10.18 17.79
CA GLU A 177 -5.37 9.10 17.80
C GLU A 177 -4.46 9.23 19.05
N GLY A 178 -4.33 8.12 19.81
CA GLY A 178 -3.52 8.09 21.04
C GLY A 178 -4.13 8.79 22.26
N LEU A 179 -5.33 9.36 22.14
CA LEU A 179 -6.02 9.98 23.28
C LEU A 179 -7.06 9.02 23.89
N GLU A 180 -7.22 9.09 25.21
CA GLU A 180 -8.31 8.39 25.88
C GLU A 180 -9.66 8.91 25.37
N LYS A 181 -10.51 7.99 24.94
CA LYS A 181 -11.89 8.32 24.55
C LYS A 181 -12.74 8.36 25.79
N ARG A 182 -13.55 9.42 25.94
CA ARG A 182 -14.56 9.48 26.98
C ARG A 182 -15.55 8.33 26.75
N GLU A 183 -15.62 7.40 27.71
CA GLU A 183 -16.67 6.40 27.73
C GLU A 183 -17.98 7.11 28.12
N GLU A 184 -18.85 7.33 27.16
CA GLU A 184 -20.22 7.77 27.39
C GLU A 184 -21.06 6.53 27.69
N ASP A 185 -21.31 6.29 28.98
CA ASP A 185 -22.32 5.32 29.38
C ASP A 185 -23.71 5.93 29.14
N PHE A 186 -24.19 5.78 27.92
CA PHE A 186 -25.49 6.28 27.47
C PHE A 186 -26.63 5.78 28.39
N ALA A 187 -26.52 4.56 28.95
CA ALA A 187 -27.49 4.01 29.87
C ALA A 187 -27.50 4.78 31.21
N ALA A 188 -26.34 5.12 31.75
CA ALA A 188 -26.20 5.92 32.96
C ALA A 188 -26.67 7.38 32.75
N GLU A 189 -26.43 7.93 31.57
CA GLU A 189 -26.84 9.28 31.20
C GLU A 189 -28.38 9.40 31.09
N VAL A 190 -28.99 8.43 30.39
CA VAL A 190 -30.47 8.31 30.28
C VAL A 190 -31.11 8.07 31.66
N ALA A 191 -30.52 7.21 32.49
CA ALA A 191 -31.01 6.99 33.86
C ALA A 191 -30.96 8.27 34.72
N LYS A 192 -29.90 9.06 34.54
CA LYS A 192 -29.73 10.35 35.21
C LYS A 192 -30.75 11.40 34.75
N GLN A 193 -31.08 11.43 33.47
CA GLN A 193 -32.11 12.32 32.91
C GLN A 193 -33.52 11.89 33.24
N MET A 194 -33.77 10.59 33.45
CA MET A 194 -35.07 10.06 33.82
C MET A 194 -35.34 10.14 35.31
N GLY A 195 -34.44 10.70 36.14
CA GLY A 195 -34.67 10.99 37.56
C GLY A 195 -34.76 9.75 38.43
N LYS A 196 -34.07 8.69 38.11
CA LYS A 196 -33.93 7.48 38.93
C LYS A 196 -32.50 7.30 39.40
#